data_c3b44ba1029623bb3b4596b7da473fc4
#
_entry.id   c3b44ba1029623bb3b4596b7da473fc4
#
_cell.length_a   1.000
_cell.length_b   1.000
_cell.length_c   1.000
_cell.angle_alpha   90.00
_cell.angle_beta   90.00
_cell.angle_gamma   90.00
#
_symmetry.space_group_name_H-M   'P 1'
#
loop_
_entity.id
_entity.type
_entity.pdbx_description
1 polymer ?
#
loop_
_entity_poly.entity_id
_entity_poly.type
_entity_poly.pdbx_seq_one_letter_code
_entity_poly.pdbx_strand_id
1 'polypeptide(L)'
;EIMRLGAFETAKRYIRYRYVRSLARAANTTDSQILTLIECNNEEAKQENANKNPVVNSVQRDYMAGEVSKDITQRLLLPPDIVEAHKAGIIHFHDMDYYAQHMHNCDLVNLEDMLQNGTVISGTLIEKPHSFSTACNIATQIIAQVASNQYGGQSISLAHLAPFVQVSREKIRGQVLAEIAAVGGTPSEEVLSGIVEKRLREEIRRGVQTIQYQVVTLMTTNGQAPFVTVFMYLGEVDDPQTKRDLAL
;
A
#
# COMPACT_ATOMS: atom_id res chain seq x y z
N GLU A 1 9.61 -10.62 36.62
CA GLU A 1 10.89 -10.88 35.93
C GLU A 1 11.82 -9.65 36.02
N ILE A 2 11.39 -8.44 35.57
CA ILE A 2 12.19 -7.20 35.61
C ILE A 2 12.69 -6.90 37.04
N MET A 3 11.85 -7.10 38.07
CA MET A 3 12.24 -6.91 39.49
C MET A 3 13.28 -7.95 39.93
N ARG A 4 13.17 -9.20 39.48
CA ARG A 4 14.16 -10.26 39.78
C ARG A 4 15.55 -9.95 39.21
N LEU A 5 15.61 -9.20 38.09
CA LEU A 5 16.85 -8.72 37.49
C LEU A 5 17.43 -7.46 38.15
N GLY A 6 16.86 -7.00 39.28
CA GLY A 6 17.31 -5.82 39.99
C GLY A 6 16.99 -4.47 39.35
N ALA A 7 16.22 -4.46 38.26
CA ALA A 7 15.84 -3.24 37.54
C ALA A 7 14.59 -2.57 38.15
N PHE A 8 14.64 -2.19 39.41
CA PHE A 8 13.49 -1.68 40.19
C PHE A 8 12.88 -0.41 39.60
N GLU A 9 13.66 0.53 39.12
CA GLU A 9 13.14 1.77 38.53
C GLU A 9 12.41 1.49 37.17
N THR A 10 12.93 0.57 36.39
CA THR A 10 12.27 0.11 35.18
C THR A 10 10.95 -0.59 35.49
N ALA A 11 10.94 -1.45 36.52
CA ALA A 11 9.72 -2.12 36.98
C ALA A 11 8.65 -1.10 37.47
N LYS A 12 9.04 -0.09 38.24
CA LYS A 12 8.12 0.99 38.67
C LYS A 12 7.53 1.76 37.49
N ARG A 13 8.38 2.15 36.53
CA ARG A 13 7.93 2.85 35.32
C ARG A 13 6.95 2.01 34.53
N TYR A 14 7.22 0.73 34.37
CA TYR A 14 6.34 -0.21 33.66
C TYR A 14 4.99 -0.41 34.38
N ILE A 15 5.00 -0.58 35.73
CA ILE A 15 3.77 -0.71 36.52
C ILE A 15 2.95 0.58 36.44
N ARG A 16 3.59 1.75 36.57
CA ARG A 16 2.91 3.05 36.42
C ARG A 16 2.31 3.23 35.04
N TYR A 17 3.06 2.90 34.01
CA TYR A 17 2.56 2.93 32.63
C TYR A 17 1.31 2.04 32.44
N ARG A 18 1.38 0.80 32.94
CA ARG A 18 0.26 -0.14 32.88
C ARG A 18 -0.97 0.39 33.61
N TYR A 19 -0.78 0.97 34.78
CA TYR A 19 -1.86 1.56 35.57
C TYR A 19 -2.51 2.76 34.88
N VAL A 20 -1.73 3.71 34.40
CA VAL A 20 -2.23 4.88 33.65
C VAL A 20 -2.97 4.46 32.39
N ARG A 21 -2.41 3.49 31.66
CA ARG A 21 -3.05 2.93 30.46
C ARG A 21 -4.37 2.22 30.79
N SER A 22 -4.44 1.50 31.88
CA SER A 22 -5.67 0.85 32.34
C SER A 22 -6.77 1.88 32.68
N LEU A 23 -6.40 2.97 33.35
CA LEU A 23 -7.33 4.08 33.65
C LEU A 23 -7.83 4.76 32.35
N ALA A 24 -6.95 5.05 31.41
CA ALA A 24 -7.31 5.65 30.14
C ALA A 24 -8.29 4.74 29.36
N ARG A 25 -8.01 3.43 29.30
CA ARG A 25 -8.90 2.46 28.67
C ARG A 25 -10.26 2.37 29.33
N ALA A 26 -10.34 2.46 30.66
CA ALA A 26 -11.61 2.42 31.38
C ALA A 26 -12.45 3.69 31.17
N ALA A 27 -11.79 4.82 30.90
CA ALA A 27 -12.46 6.09 30.60
C ALA A 27 -12.92 6.20 29.13
N ASN A 28 -12.26 5.47 28.22
CA ASN A 28 -12.62 5.47 26.80
C ASN A 28 -13.77 4.49 26.54
N THR A 29 -14.94 5.05 26.31
CA THR A 29 -16.11 4.31 25.86
C THR A 29 -16.29 4.53 24.36
N THR A 30 -16.99 3.62 23.69
CA THR A 30 -17.35 3.76 22.26
C THR A 30 -18.01 5.10 21.98
N ASP A 31 -18.94 5.53 22.85
CA ASP A 31 -19.63 6.81 22.72
C ASP A 31 -18.65 7.99 22.82
N SER A 32 -17.73 7.98 23.80
CA SER A 32 -16.76 9.06 23.98
C SER A 32 -15.80 9.18 22.80
N GLN A 33 -15.39 8.08 22.21
CA GLN A 33 -14.51 8.08 21.03
C GLN A 33 -15.24 8.59 19.79
N ILE A 34 -16.48 8.16 19.58
CA ILE A 34 -17.33 8.65 18.47
C ILE A 34 -17.58 10.15 18.61
N LEU A 35 -17.90 10.64 19.81
CA LEU A 35 -18.10 12.06 20.07
C LEU A 35 -16.84 12.88 19.82
N THR A 36 -15.68 12.39 20.24
CA THR A 36 -14.39 13.03 19.97
C THR A 36 -14.11 13.18 18.47
N LEU A 37 -14.45 12.18 17.67
CA LEU A 37 -14.35 12.24 16.21
C LEU A 37 -15.33 13.27 15.60
N ILE A 38 -16.58 13.31 16.11
CA ILE A 38 -17.60 14.28 15.65
C ILE A 38 -17.17 15.71 15.96
N GLU A 39 -16.59 15.95 17.13
CA GLU A 39 -16.09 17.26 17.57
C GLU A 39 -14.76 17.65 16.92
N CYS A 40 -14.24 16.82 16.01
CA CYS A 40 -12.96 17.03 15.33
C CYS A 40 -11.74 17.13 16.25
N ASN A 41 -11.82 16.60 17.47
CA ASN A 41 -10.68 16.45 18.38
C ASN A 41 -9.96 15.12 18.09
N ASN A 42 -9.18 15.10 17.01
CA ASN A 42 -8.69 13.88 16.38
C ASN A 42 -7.26 13.49 16.78
N GLU A 43 -6.73 14.02 17.90
CA GLU A 43 -5.35 13.77 18.30
C GLU A 43 -5.06 12.28 18.63
N GLU A 44 -6.03 11.59 19.26
CA GLU A 44 -5.89 10.17 19.55
C GLU A 44 -5.99 9.32 18.28
N ALA A 45 -6.92 9.62 17.39
CA ALA A 45 -7.09 8.91 16.13
C ALA A 45 -5.85 9.04 15.21
N LYS A 46 -5.17 10.19 15.23
CA LYS A 46 -3.92 10.39 14.49
C LYS A 46 -2.79 9.47 14.96
N GLN A 47 -2.83 9.02 16.21
CA GLN A 47 -1.80 8.15 16.80
C GLN A 47 -2.06 6.67 16.52
N GLU A 48 -3.28 6.28 16.20
CA GLU A 48 -3.64 4.89 15.95
C GLU A 48 -3.16 4.40 14.58
N ASN A 49 -3.28 5.24 13.56
CA ASN A 49 -2.87 4.87 12.20
C ASN A 49 -2.33 6.07 11.43
N ALA A 50 -1.02 6.11 11.23
CA ALA A 50 -0.34 7.19 10.52
C ALA A 50 -0.73 7.32 9.03
N ASN A 51 -1.33 6.30 8.45
CA ASN A 51 -1.76 6.30 7.03
C ASN A 51 -3.14 6.92 6.83
N LYS A 52 -3.89 7.13 7.91
CA LYS A 52 -5.24 7.71 7.89
C LYS A 52 -5.22 9.13 8.45
N ASN A 53 -5.79 10.07 7.72
CA ASN A 53 -5.95 11.44 8.20
C ASN A 53 -7.37 11.66 8.73
N PRO A 54 -7.58 11.72 10.06
CA PRO A 54 -8.91 11.81 10.67
C PRO A 54 -9.63 13.15 10.43
N VAL A 55 -9.00 14.12 9.78
CA VAL A 55 -9.64 15.36 9.32
C VAL A 55 -10.50 15.14 8.07
N VAL A 56 -10.23 14.08 7.32
CA VAL A 56 -10.98 13.74 6.11
C VAL A 56 -12.28 13.03 6.48
N ASN A 57 -13.42 13.50 5.97
CA ASN A 57 -14.75 13.00 6.33
C ASN A 57 -14.94 11.48 6.12
N SER A 58 -14.41 10.91 5.04
CA SER A 58 -14.48 9.47 4.79
C SER A 58 -13.67 8.68 5.83
N VAL A 59 -12.52 9.21 6.24
CA VAL A 59 -11.68 8.62 7.29
C VAL A 59 -12.36 8.67 8.65
N GLN A 60 -13.03 9.78 8.99
CA GLN A 60 -13.81 9.88 10.23
C GLN A 60 -14.90 8.80 10.29
N ARG A 61 -15.61 8.59 9.18
CA ARG A 61 -16.64 7.55 9.09
C ARG A 61 -16.06 6.15 9.25
N ASP A 62 -14.89 5.89 8.69
CA ASP A 62 -14.19 4.62 8.84
C ASP A 62 -13.74 4.39 10.29
N TYR A 63 -13.22 5.41 10.98
CA TYR A 63 -12.93 5.32 12.40
C TYR A 63 -14.18 5.06 13.26
N MET A 64 -15.30 5.74 12.97
CA MET A 64 -16.55 5.50 13.67
C MET A 64 -17.06 4.07 13.46
N ALA A 65 -16.95 3.56 12.24
CA ALA A 65 -17.28 2.15 11.93
C ALA A 65 -16.36 1.18 12.70
N GLY A 66 -15.07 1.50 12.80
CA GLY A 66 -14.10 0.73 13.58
C GLY A 66 -14.46 0.68 15.07
N GLU A 67 -14.85 1.80 15.69
CA GLU A 67 -15.28 1.83 17.09
C GLU A 67 -16.57 1.01 17.34
N VAL A 68 -17.52 1.08 16.43
CA VAL A 68 -18.72 0.23 16.48
C VAL A 68 -18.35 -1.24 16.33
N SER A 69 -17.43 -1.57 15.43
CA SER A 69 -16.92 -2.93 15.23
C SER A 69 -16.23 -3.47 16.48
N LYS A 70 -15.37 -2.67 17.13
CA LYS A 70 -14.73 -3.02 18.42
C LYS A 70 -15.76 -3.34 19.51
N ASP A 71 -16.79 -2.51 19.65
CA ASP A 71 -17.86 -2.71 20.64
C ASP A 71 -18.63 -4.00 20.37
N ILE A 72 -19.08 -4.22 19.14
CA ILE A 72 -19.79 -5.44 18.75
C ILE A 72 -18.90 -6.69 18.95
N THR A 73 -17.63 -6.61 18.57
CA THR A 73 -16.68 -7.69 18.74
C THR A 73 -16.54 -8.10 20.20
N GLN A 74 -16.43 -7.13 21.11
CA GLN A 74 -16.33 -7.40 22.54
C GLN A 74 -17.63 -7.93 23.15
N ARG A 75 -18.78 -7.42 22.75
CA ARG A 75 -20.05 -7.78 23.37
C ARG A 75 -20.67 -9.05 22.83
N LEU A 76 -20.46 -9.35 21.54
CA LEU A 76 -21.23 -10.39 20.85
C LEU A 76 -20.38 -11.48 20.19
N LEU A 77 -19.16 -11.19 19.77
CA LEU A 77 -18.41 -12.09 18.89
C LEU A 77 -17.29 -12.86 19.61
N LEU A 78 -16.61 -12.22 20.55
CA LEU A 78 -15.52 -12.88 21.28
C LEU A 78 -16.02 -13.60 22.54
N PRO A 79 -15.38 -14.73 22.93
CA PRO A 79 -15.61 -15.35 24.22
C PRO A 79 -15.37 -14.36 25.37
N PRO A 80 -16.22 -14.38 26.44
CA PRO A 80 -16.11 -13.44 27.56
C PRO A 80 -14.74 -13.44 28.25
N ASP A 81 -14.11 -14.60 28.42
CA ASP A 81 -12.80 -14.76 29.04
C ASP A 81 -11.68 -14.08 28.23
N ILE A 82 -11.75 -14.12 26.92
CA ILE A 82 -10.85 -13.38 26.02
C ILE A 82 -11.03 -11.86 26.18
N VAL A 83 -12.28 -11.40 26.24
CA VAL A 83 -12.61 -9.99 26.44
C VAL A 83 -12.11 -9.49 27.79
N GLU A 84 -12.32 -10.26 28.86
CA GLU A 84 -11.84 -9.96 30.21
C GLU A 84 -10.31 -9.91 30.26
N ALA A 85 -9.63 -10.89 29.66
CA ALA A 85 -8.17 -10.92 29.57
C ALA A 85 -7.61 -9.70 28.80
N HIS A 86 -8.28 -9.28 27.72
CA HIS A 86 -7.93 -8.08 26.96
C HIS A 86 -8.13 -6.81 27.81
N LYS A 87 -9.29 -6.66 28.46
CA LYS A 87 -9.60 -5.51 29.35
C LYS A 87 -8.65 -5.42 30.52
N ALA A 88 -8.33 -6.54 31.14
CA ALA A 88 -7.33 -6.64 32.21
C ALA A 88 -5.89 -6.40 31.73
N GLY A 89 -5.68 -6.39 30.40
CA GLY A 89 -4.36 -6.20 29.79
C GLY A 89 -3.42 -7.39 29.96
N ILE A 90 -3.96 -8.57 30.21
CA ILE A 90 -3.21 -9.83 30.21
C ILE A 90 -2.79 -10.17 28.78
N ILE A 91 -3.70 -9.98 27.83
CA ILE A 91 -3.46 -10.08 26.39
C ILE A 91 -3.79 -8.75 25.71
N HIS A 92 -3.34 -8.59 24.47
CA HIS A 92 -3.80 -7.55 23.56
C HIS A 92 -4.41 -8.22 22.34
N PHE A 93 -5.73 -8.08 22.17
CA PHE A 93 -6.41 -8.50 20.94
C PHE A 93 -6.20 -7.38 19.92
N HIS A 94 -5.31 -7.61 18.96
CA HIS A 94 -4.93 -6.64 17.95
C HIS A 94 -6.01 -6.53 16.85
N ASP A 95 -6.15 -5.36 16.23
CA ASP A 95 -7.04 -5.11 15.10
C ASP A 95 -8.50 -5.55 15.32
N MET A 96 -9.00 -5.30 16.53
CA MET A 96 -10.35 -5.69 16.92
C MET A 96 -11.44 -5.00 16.10
N ASP A 97 -11.15 -3.83 15.54
CA ASP A 97 -11.99 -3.06 14.63
C ASP A 97 -12.24 -3.77 13.30
N TYR A 98 -11.33 -4.65 12.88
CA TYR A 98 -11.46 -5.44 11.65
C TYR A 98 -11.91 -6.89 11.87
N TYR A 99 -12.22 -7.28 13.12
CA TYR A 99 -12.65 -8.63 13.42
C TYR A 99 -14.09 -8.93 12.98
N ALA A 100 -15.02 -7.98 13.19
CA ALA A 100 -16.42 -8.14 12.80
C ALA A 100 -16.61 -8.08 11.28
N GLN A 101 -15.77 -7.29 10.60
CA GLN A 101 -15.78 -7.12 9.14
C GLN A 101 -14.35 -7.31 8.61
N HIS A 102 -14.13 -8.47 8.02
CA HIS A 102 -12.79 -8.86 7.58
C HIS A 102 -12.27 -7.97 6.45
N MET A 103 -11.11 -7.39 6.68
CA MET A 103 -10.28 -6.77 5.66
C MET A 103 -8.89 -7.41 5.69
N HIS A 104 -8.17 -7.37 4.58
CA HIS A 104 -6.77 -7.82 4.55
C HIS A 104 -5.89 -6.85 5.34
N ASN A 105 -4.95 -7.38 6.12
CA ASN A 105 -3.96 -6.53 6.78
C ASN A 105 -2.88 -6.11 5.79
N CYS A 106 -2.03 -7.06 5.36
CA CYS A 106 -0.93 -6.79 4.45
C CYS A 106 -0.95 -7.78 3.28
N ASP A 107 -0.65 -7.28 2.09
CA ASP A 107 -0.69 -8.06 0.87
C ASP A 107 0.65 -8.06 0.12
N LEU A 108 1.01 -9.20 -0.44
CA LEU A 108 2.03 -9.32 -1.49
C LEU A 108 1.33 -9.28 -2.84
N VAL A 109 1.51 -8.20 -3.58
CA VAL A 109 0.79 -8.02 -4.85
C VAL A 109 1.56 -8.66 -5.98
N ASN A 110 0.99 -9.67 -6.60
CA ASN A 110 1.56 -10.34 -7.77
C ASN A 110 1.29 -9.54 -9.05
N LEU A 111 2.02 -8.42 -9.20
CA LEU A 111 1.92 -7.60 -10.41
C LEU A 111 2.34 -8.34 -11.67
N GLU A 112 3.21 -9.36 -11.57
CA GLU A 112 3.65 -10.15 -12.72
C GLU A 112 2.46 -10.82 -13.40
N ASP A 113 1.70 -11.60 -12.64
CA ASP A 113 0.51 -12.29 -13.16
C ASP A 113 -0.55 -11.30 -13.66
N MET A 114 -0.86 -10.29 -12.85
CA MET A 114 -1.87 -9.29 -13.17
C MET A 114 -1.56 -8.48 -14.44
N LEU A 115 -0.28 -8.19 -14.70
CA LEU A 115 0.13 -7.44 -15.88
C LEU A 115 0.33 -8.35 -17.10
N GLN A 116 0.79 -9.61 -16.92
CA GLN A 116 1.02 -10.51 -18.05
C GLN A 116 -0.27 -11.16 -18.57
N ASN A 117 -1.19 -11.48 -17.67
CA ASN A 117 -2.42 -12.22 -17.99
C ASN A 117 -3.67 -11.33 -17.97
N GLY A 118 -3.52 -10.07 -17.60
CA GLY A 118 -4.64 -9.17 -17.37
C GLY A 118 -5.21 -9.28 -15.96
N THR A 119 -6.04 -8.32 -15.60
CA THR A 119 -6.66 -8.27 -14.25
C THR A 119 -8.04 -7.62 -14.33
N VAL A 120 -8.84 -7.77 -13.28
CA VAL A 120 -10.14 -7.10 -13.17
C VAL A 120 -10.03 -5.97 -12.16
N ILE A 121 -10.30 -4.75 -12.60
CA ILE A 121 -10.34 -3.56 -11.74
C ILE A 121 -11.75 -2.98 -11.79
N SER A 122 -12.40 -2.85 -10.64
CA SER A 122 -13.77 -2.33 -10.53
C SER A 122 -14.77 -2.99 -11.50
N GLY A 123 -14.65 -4.31 -11.68
CA GLY A 123 -15.52 -5.10 -12.57
C GLY A 123 -15.17 -5.02 -14.06
N THR A 124 -14.12 -4.30 -14.44
CA THR A 124 -13.68 -4.16 -15.83
C THR A 124 -12.42 -4.99 -16.05
N LEU A 125 -12.43 -5.82 -17.10
CA LEU A 125 -11.24 -6.56 -17.51
C LEU A 125 -10.23 -5.59 -18.14
N ILE A 126 -9.02 -5.60 -17.59
CA ILE A 126 -7.87 -4.83 -18.06
C ILE A 126 -6.90 -5.82 -18.70
N GLU A 127 -6.67 -5.64 -19.99
CA GLU A 127 -5.77 -6.50 -20.75
C GLU A 127 -4.29 -6.19 -20.47
N LYS A 128 -3.42 -7.09 -20.92
CA LYS A 128 -1.97 -6.94 -20.84
C LYS A 128 -1.52 -5.59 -21.44
N PRO A 129 -0.71 -4.80 -20.75
CA PRO A 129 -0.23 -3.52 -21.26
C PRO A 129 0.71 -3.67 -22.46
N HIS A 130 0.60 -2.73 -23.40
CA HIS A 130 1.42 -2.65 -24.62
C HIS A 130 2.51 -1.57 -24.56
N SER A 131 2.90 -1.15 -23.35
CA SER A 131 4.05 -0.27 -23.11
C SER A 131 4.38 -0.23 -21.61
N PHE A 132 5.59 0.19 -21.29
CA PHE A 132 6.01 0.43 -19.90
C PHE A 132 5.15 1.51 -19.22
N SER A 133 4.88 2.59 -19.91
CA SER A 133 4.02 3.67 -19.40
C SER A 133 2.62 3.17 -19.03
N THR A 134 2.02 2.32 -19.88
CA THR A 134 0.71 1.72 -19.59
C THR A 134 0.80 0.74 -18.42
N ALA A 135 1.87 -0.07 -18.34
CA ALA A 135 2.09 -0.97 -17.22
C ALA A 135 2.20 -0.22 -15.89
N CYS A 136 2.91 0.91 -15.85
CA CYS A 136 2.99 1.79 -14.68
C CYS A 136 1.62 2.31 -14.25
N ASN A 137 0.79 2.76 -15.20
CA ASN A 137 -0.55 3.24 -14.91
C ASN A 137 -1.45 2.13 -14.35
N ILE A 138 -1.44 0.95 -14.96
CA ILE A 138 -2.23 -0.20 -14.48
C ILE A 138 -1.74 -0.63 -13.09
N ALA A 139 -0.43 -0.71 -12.87
CA ALA A 139 0.15 -1.05 -11.58
C ALA A 139 -0.34 -0.10 -10.47
N THR A 140 -0.42 1.21 -10.73
CA THR A 140 -0.93 2.17 -9.74
C THR A 140 -2.41 2.00 -9.46
N GLN A 141 -3.22 1.62 -10.45
CA GLN A 141 -4.64 1.30 -10.24
C GLN A 141 -4.80 0.00 -9.43
N ILE A 142 -3.97 -1.01 -9.67
CA ILE A 142 -3.93 -2.24 -8.86
C ILE A 142 -3.58 -1.88 -7.41
N ILE A 143 -2.53 -1.08 -7.19
CA ILE A 143 -2.11 -0.62 -5.86
C ILE A 143 -3.27 0.08 -5.13
N ALA A 144 -4.00 0.96 -5.81
CA ALA A 144 -5.14 1.65 -5.26
C ALA A 144 -6.31 0.72 -4.91
N GLN A 145 -6.60 -0.24 -5.79
CA GLN A 145 -7.65 -1.22 -5.57
C GLN A 145 -7.33 -2.13 -4.38
N VAL A 146 -6.10 -2.60 -4.26
CA VAL A 146 -5.63 -3.38 -3.10
C VAL A 146 -5.74 -2.53 -1.83
N ALA A 147 -5.22 -1.30 -1.84
CA ALA A 147 -5.27 -0.40 -0.68
C ALA A 147 -6.71 -0.06 -0.25
N SER A 148 -7.69 -0.13 -1.14
CA SER A 148 -9.11 0.07 -0.81
C SER A 148 -9.75 -1.12 -0.09
N ASN A 149 -9.10 -2.28 -0.07
CA ASN A 149 -9.59 -3.52 0.53
C ASN A 149 -8.70 -4.02 1.68
N GLN A 150 -7.75 -3.21 2.13
CA GLN A 150 -6.85 -3.54 3.23
C GLN A 150 -6.71 -2.36 4.20
N TYR A 151 -6.22 -2.65 5.40
CA TYR A 151 -5.94 -1.62 6.41
C TYR A 151 -4.44 -1.49 6.75
N GLY A 152 -3.59 -2.37 6.25
CA GLY A 152 -2.14 -2.33 6.40
C GLY A 152 -1.42 -1.88 5.14
N GLY A 153 -0.29 -2.49 4.85
CA GLY A 153 0.56 -2.17 3.70
C GLY A 153 0.55 -3.24 2.63
N GLN A 154 1.10 -2.90 1.49
CA GLN A 154 1.29 -3.83 0.39
C GLN A 154 2.74 -3.80 -0.12
N SER A 155 3.19 -4.91 -0.64
CA SER A 155 4.52 -5.05 -1.23
C SER A 155 4.39 -5.37 -2.72
N ILE A 156 5.20 -4.68 -3.52
CA ILE A 156 5.32 -4.90 -4.97
C ILE A 156 6.78 -5.11 -5.34
N SER A 157 7.03 -5.74 -6.49
CA SER A 157 8.38 -5.82 -7.08
C SER A 157 8.46 -5.03 -8.37
N LEU A 158 9.53 -4.23 -8.54
CA LEU A 158 9.83 -3.55 -9.81
C LEU A 158 10.24 -4.54 -10.91
N ALA A 159 10.72 -5.73 -10.54
CA ALA A 159 11.02 -6.79 -11.50
C ALA A 159 9.82 -7.15 -12.37
N HIS A 160 8.60 -7.05 -11.81
CA HIS A 160 7.35 -7.33 -12.54
C HIS A 160 7.02 -6.28 -13.63
N LEU A 161 7.61 -5.10 -13.57
CA LEU A 161 7.46 -4.03 -14.59
C LEU A 161 8.54 -4.11 -15.67
N ALA A 162 9.69 -4.65 -15.35
CA ALA A 162 10.86 -4.68 -16.24
C ALA A 162 10.60 -5.32 -17.62
N PRO A 163 9.82 -6.40 -17.77
CA PRO A 163 9.49 -6.97 -19.09
C PRO A 163 8.82 -5.98 -20.05
N PHE A 164 8.10 -5.01 -19.53
CA PHE A 164 7.41 -4.00 -20.35
C PHE A 164 8.34 -2.91 -20.91
N VAL A 165 9.56 -2.83 -20.40
CA VAL A 165 10.63 -1.99 -20.98
C VAL A 165 10.98 -2.50 -22.38
N GLN A 166 11.12 -3.82 -22.55
CA GLN A 166 11.37 -4.41 -23.86
C GLN A 166 10.20 -4.20 -24.82
N VAL A 167 8.96 -4.33 -24.34
CA VAL A 167 7.75 -4.03 -25.13
C VAL A 167 7.78 -2.57 -25.65
N SER A 168 8.13 -1.62 -24.79
CA SER A 168 8.29 -0.21 -25.19
C SER A 168 9.45 0.00 -26.15
N ARG A 169 10.58 -0.68 -25.96
CA ARG A 169 11.75 -0.59 -26.86
C ARG A 169 11.37 -0.99 -28.28
N GLU A 170 10.68 -2.10 -28.45
CA GLU A 170 10.23 -2.59 -29.75
C GLU A 170 9.22 -1.62 -30.40
N LYS A 171 8.26 -1.13 -29.62
CA LYS A 171 7.28 -0.16 -30.09
C LYS A 171 7.95 1.15 -30.53
N ILE A 172 8.85 1.71 -29.73
CA ILE A 172 9.59 2.94 -30.05
C ILE A 172 10.44 2.71 -31.31
N ARG A 173 11.10 1.56 -31.43
CA ARG A 173 11.89 1.21 -32.63
C ARG A 173 11.03 1.23 -33.90
N GLY A 174 9.85 0.62 -33.84
CA GLY A 174 8.90 0.68 -34.97
C GLY A 174 8.44 2.09 -35.31
N GLN A 175 8.17 2.90 -34.32
CA GLN A 175 7.79 4.32 -34.50
C GLN A 175 8.91 5.14 -35.16
N VAL A 176 10.13 5.02 -34.64
CA VAL A 176 11.31 5.74 -35.18
C VAL A 176 11.59 5.32 -36.62
N LEU A 177 11.50 4.04 -36.94
CA LEU A 177 11.65 3.55 -38.33
C LEU A 177 10.60 4.15 -39.26
N ALA A 178 9.34 4.15 -38.85
CA ALA A 178 8.26 4.74 -39.62
C ALA A 178 8.42 6.25 -39.84
N GLU A 179 8.84 6.99 -38.80
CA GLU A 179 9.12 8.43 -38.89
C GLU A 179 10.25 8.73 -39.88
N ILE A 180 11.36 7.98 -39.81
CA ILE A 180 12.50 8.18 -40.71
C ILE A 180 12.14 7.78 -42.16
N ALA A 181 11.40 6.70 -42.35
CA ALA A 181 10.93 6.28 -43.67
C ALA A 181 10.00 7.32 -44.31
N ALA A 182 9.13 7.97 -43.51
CA ALA A 182 8.23 9.01 -44.01
C ALA A 182 8.95 10.23 -44.60
N VAL A 183 10.19 10.48 -44.18
CA VAL A 183 11.05 11.56 -44.75
C VAL A 183 12.08 11.04 -45.76
N GLY A 184 11.94 9.78 -46.19
CA GLY A 184 12.80 9.19 -47.21
C GLY A 184 14.19 8.76 -46.73
N GLY A 185 14.35 8.65 -45.40
CA GLY A 185 15.63 8.29 -44.78
C GLY A 185 15.77 6.77 -44.54
N THR A 186 17.03 6.34 -44.37
CA THR A 186 17.38 5.00 -43.90
C THR A 186 18.45 5.15 -42.80
N PRO A 187 18.13 4.87 -41.53
CA PRO A 187 19.09 5.08 -40.45
C PRO A 187 20.11 3.94 -40.41
N SER A 188 21.33 4.23 -39.95
CA SER A 188 22.23 3.18 -39.48
C SER A 188 21.68 2.59 -38.18
N GLU A 189 22.06 1.34 -37.89
CA GLU A 189 21.63 0.66 -36.65
C GLU A 189 22.10 1.41 -35.39
N GLU A 190 23.27 2.00 -35.44
CA GLU A 190 23.82 2.81 -34.33
C GLU A 190 22.95 4.04 -34.04
N VAL A 191 22.59 4.80 -35.09
CA VAL A 191 21.73 5.97 -34.98
C VAL A 191 20.33 5.58 -34.48
N LEU A 192 19.77 4.52 -35.06
CA LEU A 192 18.45 4.01 -34.67
C LEU A 192 18.45 3.61 -33.18
N SER A 193 19.40 2.79 -32.77
CA SER A 193 19.54 2.33 -31.38
C SER A 193 19.72 3.52 -30.42
N GLY A 194 20.52 4.49 -30.75
CA GLY A 194 20.74 5.70 -29.95
C GLY A 194 19.46 6.51 -29.72
N ILE A 195 18.64 6.68 -30.79
CA ILE A 195 17.34 7.38 -30.68
C ILE A 195 16.37 6.55 -29.83
N VAL A 196 16.29 5.25 -30.04
CA VAL A 196 15.39 4.34 -29.31
C VAL A 196 15.71 4.36 -27.82
N GLU A 197 16.97 4.14 -27.44
CA GLU A 197 17.38 4.12 -26.04
C GLU A 197 17.17 5.47 -25.34
N LYS A 198 17.37 6.58 -26.04
CA LYS A 198 17.07 7.91 -25.50
C LYS A 198 15.57 8.06 -25.18
N ARG A 199 14.69 7.74 -26.13
CA ARG A 199 13.23 7.82 -25.94
C ARG A 199 12.75 6.85 -24.88
N LEU A 200 13.32 5.66 -24.84
CA LEU A 200 13.00 4.64 -23.83
C LEU A 200 13.32 5.13 -22.41
N ARG A 201 14.51 5.71 -22.20
CA ARG A 201 14.87 6.29 -20.89
C ARG A 201 13.93 7.41 -20.47
N GLU A 202 13.45 8.22 -21.42
CA GLU A 202 12.45 9.25 -21.13
C GLU A 202 11.11 8.63 -20.75
N GLU A 203 10.69 7.54 -21.39
CA GLU A 203 9.46 6.83 -21.05
C GLU A 203 9.58 6.18 -19.66
N ILE A 204 10.70 5.51 -19.36
CA ILE A 204 10.95 4.90 -18.06
C ILE A 204 10.87 5.98 -16.96
N ARG A 205 11.56 7.09 -17.13
CA ARG A 205 11.53 8.20 -16.16
C ARG A 205 10.11 8.70 -15.91
N ARG A 206 9.31 8.90 -16.95
CA ARG A 206 7.91 9.33 -16.82
C ARG A 206 7.06 8.28 -16.13
N GLY A 207 7.25 6.98 -16.47
CA GLY A 207 6.53 5.88 -15.83
C GLY A 207 6.81 5.80 -14.34
N VAL A 208 8.06 5.88 -13.93
CA VAL A 208 8.46 5.90 -12.50
C VAL A 208 7.88 7.14 -11.79
N GLN A 209 7.95 8.31 -12.41
CA GLN A 209 7.34 9.52 -11.86
C GLN A 209 5.82 9.39 -11.72
N THR A 210 5.16 8.72 -12.67
CA THR A 210 3.72 8.45 -12.60
C THR A 210 3.38 7.57 -11.41
N ILE A 211 4.13 6.48 -11.18
CA ILE A 211 3.93 5.62 -10.01
C ILE A 211 4.11 6.43 -8.72
N GLN A 212 5.22 7.16 -8.60
CA GLN A 212 5.50 7.97 -7.42
C GLN A 212 4.40 8.99 -7.17
N TYR A 213 4.02 9.77 -8.20
CA TYR A 213 2.98 10.78 -8.09
C TYR A 213 1.65 10.18 -7.66
N GLN A 214 1.21 9.11 -8.32
CA GLN A 214 -0.08 8.49 -8.01
C GLN A 214 -0.10 7.85 -6.62
N VAL A 215 0.96 7.16 -6.21
CA VAL A 215 1.03 6.55 -4.87
C VAL A 215 0.96 7.59 -3.76
N VAL A 216 1.61 8.75 -3.92
CA VAL A 216 1.62 9.80 -2.87
C VAL A 216 0.39 10.70 -2.90
N THR A 217 -0.34 10.75 -4.01
CA THR A 217 -1.51 11.64 -4.15
C THR A 217 -2.84 10.90 -4.14
N LEU A 218 -2.84 9.59 -4.36
CA LEU A 218 -4.05 8.80 -4.43
C LEU A 218 -4.63 8.56 -3.03
N MET A 219 -5.88 8.89 -2.86
CA MET A 219 -6.67 8.55 -1.68
C MET A 219 -7.60 7.39 -2.04
N THR A 220 -7.56 6.33 -1.24
CA THR A 220 -8.41 5.16 -1.42
C THR A 220 -9.83 5.40 -0.94
N THR A 221 -10.77 4.49 -1.23
CA THR A 221 -12.19 4.63 -0.87
C THR A 221 -12.42 4.68 0.64
N ASN A 222 -11.55 4.03 1.44
CA ASN A 222 -11.58 4.09 2.91
C ASN A 222 -10.74 5.25 3.49
N GLY A 223 -10.24 6.15 2.63
CA GLY A 223 -9.43 7.30 3.03
C GLY A 223 -7.99 6.98 3.46
N GLN A 224 -7.55 5.74 3.30
CA GLN A 224 -6.18 5.35 3.59
C GLN A 224 -5.26 5.67 2.40
N ALA A 225 -4.14 6.34 2.64
CA ALA A 225 -3.09 6.46 1.64
C ALA A 225 -2.42 5.10 1.40
N PRO A 226 -2.08 4.74 0.15
CA PRO A 226 -1.35 3.51 -0.12
C PRO A 226 -0.03 3.48 0.65
N PHE A 227 0.17 2.47 1.49
CA PHE A 227 1.43 2.18 2.14
C PHE A 227 2.11 1.06 1.37
N VAL A 228 3.13 1.40 0.56
CA VAL A 228 3.75 0.49 -0.40
C VAL A 228 5.22 0.25 -0.09
N THR A 229 5.58 -1.02 0.11
CA THR A 229 6.97 -1.48 0.12
C THR A 229 7.35 -1.91 -1.29
N VAL A 230 8.49 -1.42 -1.77
CA VAL A 230 8.97 -1.69 -3.13
C VAL A 230 10.23 -2.56 -3.06
N PHE A 231 10.16 -3.75 -3.63
CA PHE A 231 11.32 -4.61 -3.81
C PHE A 231 12.10 -4.19 -5.06
N MET A 232 13.41 -4.05 -4.91
CA MET A 232 14.36 -3.68 -5.96
C MET A 232 15.51 -4.69 -5.99
N TYR A 233 15.20 -5.97 -6.16
CA TYR A 233 16.18 -7.04 -6.16
C TYR A 233 16.50 -7.50 -7.57
N LEU A 234 17.70 -7.18 -8.07
CA LEU A 234 18.13 -7.54 -9.42
C LEU A 234 18.23 -9.06 -9.66
N GLY A 235 18.41 -9.85 -8.61
CA GLY A 235 18.47 -11.32 -8.68
C GLY A 235 17.10 -11.98 -8.84
N GLU A 236 16.00 -11.25 -8.79
CA GLU A 236 14.64 -11.77 -9.03
C GLU A 236 14.40 -12.12 -10.49
N VAL A 237 15.22 -11.60 -11.40
CA VAL A 237 15.11 -11.77 -12.84
C VAL A 237 16.29 -12.57 -13.37
N ASP A 238 16.02 -13.65 -14.10
CA ASP A 238 17.06 -14.51 -14.71
C ASP A 238 17.48 -14.03 -16.10
N ASP A 239 16.54 -13.50 -16.90
CA ASP A 239 16.83 -13.04 -18.25
C ASP A 239 17.78 -11.83 -18.26
N PRO A 240 18.94 -11.92 -18.96
CA PRO A 240 19.96 -10.86 -18.93
C PRO A 240 19.48 -9.51 -19.47
N GLN A 241 18.54 -9.51 -20.44
CA GLN A 241 18.02 -8.25 -20.98
C GLN A 241 17.06 -7.58 -19.97
N THR A 242 16.12 -8.35 -19.42
CA THR A 242 15.18 -7.87 -18.39
C THR A 242 15.94 -7.38 -17.15
N LYS A 243 17.03 -8.04 -16.78
CA LYS A 243 17.91 -7.59 -15.69
C LYS A 243 18.59 -6.24 -15.97
N ARG A 244 19.05 -6.02 -17.20
CA ARG A 244 19.57 -4.71 -17.61
C ARG A 244 18.46 -3.65 -17.60
N ASP A 245 17.27 -4.01 -18.06
CA ASP A 245 16.12 -3.13 -18.12
C ASP A 245 15.59 -2.77 -16.72
N LEU A 246 15.70 -3.68 -15.75
CA LEU A 246 15.38 -3.42 -14.33
C LEU A 246 16.37 -2.42 -13.70
N ALA A 247 17.59 -2.37 -14.19
CA ALA A 247 18.65 -1.47 -13.69
C ALA A 247 18.60 -0.06 -14.32
N LEU A 248 17.76 0.17 -15.34
CA LEU A 248 17.56 1.49 -15.98
C LEU A 248 16.68 2.42 -15.17
#